data_b15ef0507dfefc04e278e425be4402f0
#
_entry.id   b15ef0507dfefc04e278e425be4402f0
#
_cell.length_a   1.000
_cell.length_b   1.000
_cell.length_c   1.000
_cell.angle_alpha   90.00
_cell.angle_beta   90.00
_cell.angle_gamma   90.00
#
_symmetry.space_group_name_H-M   'P 1'
#
loop_
_entity.id
_entity.type
_entity.pdbx_description
1 polymer ?
#
loop_
_entity_poly.entity_id
_entity_poly.type
_entity_poly.pdbx_seq_one_letter_code
_entity_poly.pdbx_strand_id
1 'polypeptide(L)'
;LELSSAASDVYKRQVEEEGVCGTHLVEVNAADRCLVRKVEVIKEPGAIPRDMEWVFVPLEFICRHYLSGSAWRRFQRGELTPEQLGVPADCEYGAKLEKPFVEVTTKFEAYDRNIDRAEALEISNITDEEYDSIVTAVLKIDEIIEREAAKNGLIHVDGKKEFALGPGRKVVLVDTFGTLDEDRWWDAEAYANGECIELSKEFVRTHYINTGHQADLKAARDAGTDDPPIPALPQSVIDETAALYASMYE
;
A
#
# COMPACT_ATOMS: atom_id res chain seq x y z
N LEU A 1 -11.29 -11.68 5.71
CA LEU A 1 -10.36 -12.10 4.64
C LEU A 1 -11.07 -12.19 3.29
N GLU A 2 -12.31 -12.70 3.25
CA GLU A 2 -13.08 -12.84 2.01
C GLU A 2 -13.51 -11.49 1.41
N LEU A 3 -13.83 -10.51 2.25
CA LEU A 3 -14.30 -9.19 1.84
C LEU A 3 -13.18 -8.33 1.21
N SER A 4 -11.96 -8.48 1.71
CA SER A 4 -10.78 -7.77 1.23
C SER A 4 -10.39 -8.17 -0.20
N SER A 5 -10.48 -9.48 -0.54
CA SER A 5 -10.13 -9.98 -1.88
C SER A 5 -11.14 -9.55 -2.95
N ALA A 6 -12.44 -9.49 -2.63
CA ALA A 6 -13.47 -9.09 -3.59
C ALA A 6 -13.27 -7.64 -4.09
N ALA A 7 -12.95 -6.70 -3.21
CA ALA A 7 -12.67 -5.32 -3.60
C ALA A 7 -11.45 -5.23 -4.53
N SER A 8 -10.36 -5.93 -4.18
CA SER A 8 -9.16 -5.98 -5.03
C SER A 8 -9.42 -6.56 -6.42
N ASP A 9 -10.27 -7.60 -6.52
CA ASP A 9 -10.62 -8.21 -7.80
C ASP A 9 -11.46 -7.27 -8.69
N VAL A 10 -12.34 -6.47 -8.10
CA VAL A 10 -13.10 -5.44 -8.83
C VAL A 10 -12.15 -4.38 -9.40
N TYR A 11 -11.24 -3.85 -8.59
CA TYR A 11 -10.25 -2.88 -9.05
C TYR A 11 -9.30 -3.46 -10.11
N LYS A 12 -8.88 -4.73 -9.99
CA LYS A 12 -8.05 -5.40 -11.02
C LYS A 12 -8.74 -5.41 -12.38
N ARG A 13 -10.04 -5.73 -12.42
CA ARG A 13 -10.81 -5.69 -13.67
C ARG A 13 -10.88 -4.27 -14.24
N GLN A 14 -11.16 -3.27 -13.42
CA GLN A 14 -11.18 -1.88 -13.87
C GLN A 14 -9.82 -1.42 -14.44
N VAL A 15 -8.72 -1.80 -13.79
CA VAL A 15 -7.36 -1.51 -14.25
C VAL A 15 -7.10 -2.07 -15.65
N GLU A 16 -7.58 -3.30 -15.92
CA GLU A 16 -7.47 -3.93 -17.25
C GLU A 16 -8.43 -3.30 -18.27
N GLU A 17 -9.68 -3.06 -17.90
CA GLU A 17 -10.72 -2.44 -18.76
C GLU A 17 -10.33 -1.02 -19.18
N GLU A 18 -9.73 -0.24 -18.30
CA GLU A 18 -9.23 1.10 -18.59
C GLU A 18 -7.84 1.10 -19.27
N GLY A 19 -7.25 -0.10 -19.49
CA GLY A 19 -6.01 -0.26 -20.22
C GLY A 19 -4.78 0.29 -19.51
N VAL A 20 -4.79 0.32 -18.17
CA VAL A 20 -3.68 0.85 -17.36
C VAL A 20 -2.48 -0.10 -17.42
N CYS A 21 -2.67 -1.35 -17.03
CA CYS A 21 -1.69 -2.44 -17.12
C CYS A 21 -2.41 -3.80 -17.05
N GLY A 22 -1.68 -4.89 -17.30
CA GLY A 22 -2.19 -6.23 -17.02
C GLY A 22 -2.24 -6.50 -15.52
N THR A 23 -2.99 -7.54 -15.14
CA THR A 23 -2.98 -8.04 -13.76
C THR A 23 -2.62 -9.53 -13.74
N HIS A 24 -2.30 -10.06 -12.57
CA HIS A 24 -2.09 -11.49 -12.42
C HIS A 24 -3.42 -12.27 -12.28
N LEU A 25 -4.56 -11.58 -12.20
CA LEU A 25 -5.87 -12.21 -12.09
C LEU A 25 -6.21 -12.93 -13.41
N VAL A 26 -6.55 -14.21 -13.34
CA VAL A 26 -6.97 -15.01 -14.48
C VAL A 26 -8.48 -15.17 -14.47
N GLU A 27 -9.04 -15.54 -13.34
CA GLU A 27 -10.48 -15.85 -13.21
C GLU A 27 -10.92 -15.70 -11.75
N VAL A 28 -12.13 -15.21 -11.53
CA VAL A 28 -12.82 -15.27 -10.23
C VAL A 28 -13.82 -16.42 -10.27
N ASN A 29 -13.54 -17.49 -9.54
CA ASN A 29 -14.31 -18.74 -9.59
C ASN A 29 -15.47 -18.77 -8.58
N ALA A 30 -15.36 -18.01 -7.49
CA ALA A 30 -16.37 -17.86 -6.45
C ALA A 30 -16.13 -16.57 -5.67
N ALA A 31 -17.03 -16.20 -4.76
CA ALA A 31 -16.86 -14.99 -3.93
C ALA A 31 -15.59 -15.00 -3.07
N ASP A 32 -15.05 -16.18 -2.77
CA ASP A 32 -13.89 -16.42 -1.93
C ASP A 32 -12.68 -17.02 -2.66
N ARG A 33 -12.74 -17.14 -4.00
CA ARG A 33 -11.72 -17.83 -4.79
C ARG A 33 -11.47 -17.17 -6.12
N CYS A 34 -10.19 -16.91 -6.39
CA CYS A 34 -9.72 -16.52 -7.71
C CYS A 34 -8.54 -17.39 -8.15
N LEU A 35 -8.40 -17.51 -9.45
CA LEU A 35 -7.22 -18.07 -10.10
C LEU A 35 -6.30 -16.92 -10.49
N VAL A 36 -5.04 -16.98 -10.05
CA VAL A 36 -4.04 -15.99 -10.39
C VAL A 36 -2.85 -16.64 -11.09
N ARG A 37 -2.17 -15.87 -11.93
CA ARG A 37 -0.91 -16.26 -12.51
C ARG A 37 0.18 -16.21 -11.44
N LYS A 38 0.88 -17.31 -11.25
CA LYS A 38 2.07 -17.34 -10.40
C LYS A 38 3.20 -16.53 -11.04
N VAL A 39 3.90 -15.75 -10.25
CA VAL A 39 5.12 -15.05 -10.63
C VAL A 39 6.31 -15.67 -9.88
N GLU A 40 7.49 -15.62 -10.49
CA GLU A 40 8.72 -16.04 -9.84
C GLU A 40 9.22 -14.94 -8.90
N VAL A 41 9.73 -15.32 -7.73
CA VAL A 41 10.21 -14.38 -6.72
C VAL A 41 11.70 -14.60 -6.51
N ILE A 42 12.51 -13.62 -6.90
CA ILE A 42 13.95 -13.58 -6.70
C ILE A 42 14.22 -12.54 -5.61
N LYS A 43 14.75 -13.00 -4.47
CA LYS A 43 14.95 -12.15 -3.29
C LYS A 43 16.32 -11.48 -3.24
N GLU A 44 17.30 -12.04 -3.94
CA GLU A 44 18.66 -11.50 -3.98
C GLU A 44 18.65 -10.17 -4.77
N PRO A 45 19.13 -9.06 -4.17
CA PRO A 45 19.19 -7.77 -4.82
C PRO A 45 19.97 -7.82 -6.15
N GLY A 46 19.44 -7.21 -7.19
CA GLY A 46 20.06 -7.12 -8.50
C GLY A 46 20.10 -8.42 -9.31
N ALA A 47 19.55 -9.53 -8.79
CA ALA A 47 19.67 -10.84 -9.41
C ALA A 47 18.61 -11.16 -10.46
N ILE A 48 17.60 -10.30 -10.68
CA ILE A 48 16.56 -10.53 -11.69
C ILE A 48 17.18 -10.47 -13.09
N PRO A 49 17.10 -11.57 -13.91
CA PRO A 49 17.58 -11.54 -15.28
C PRO A 49 16.80 -10.53 -16.16
N ARG A 50 17.52 -9.80 -17.01
CA ARG A 50 16.93 -8.75 -17.88
C ARG A 50 15.96 -9.27 -18.94
N ASP A 51 15.98 -10.56 -19.22
CA ASP A 51 15.11 -11.25 -20.19
C ASP A 51 14.02 -12.09 -19.52
N MET A 52 13.97 -12.11 -18.18
CA MET A 52 12.99 -12.90 -17.44
C MET A 52 11.62 -12.24 -17.46
N GLU A 53 10.61 -13.04 -17.78
CA GLU A 53 9.19 -12.70 -17.71
C GLU A 53 8.52 -13.39 -16.51
N TRP A 54 7.36 -12.90 -16.11
CA TRP A 54 6.59 -13.37 -14.95
C TRP A 54 7.41 -13.40 -13.66
N VAL A 55 8.20 -12.35 -13.49
CA VAL A 55 9.06 -12.15 -12.32
C VAL A 55 8.52 -10.99 -11.48
N PHE A 56 8.47 -11.20 -10.17
CA PHE A 56 8.08 -10.19 -9.18
C PHE A 56 9.14 -9.08 -9.09
N VAL A 57 8.72 -7.84 -9.09
CA VAL A 57 9.59 -6.68 -8.81
C VAL A 57 9.69 -6.54 -7.28
N PRO A 58 10.88 -6.73 -6.66
CA PRO A 58 11.05 -6.83 -5.20
C PRO A 58 10.99 -5.46 -4.51
N LEU A 59 9.98 -4.67 -4.87
CA LEU A 59 9.73 -3.31 -4.41
C LEU A 59 8.24 -3.14 -4.08
N GLU A 60 7.96 -2.27 -3.13
CA GLU A 60 6.60 -1.79 -2.86
C GLU A 60 6.49 -0.33 -3.30
N PHE A 61 5.44 0.00 -4.02
CA PHE A 61 5.14 1.35 -4.46
C PHE A 61 3.96 1.89 -3.66
N ILE A 62 4.18 2.99 -2.95
CA ILE A 62 3.18 3.63 -2.10
C ILE A 62 2.81 4.97 -2.72
N CYS A 63 1.54 5.15 -3.07
CA CYS A 63 1.01 6.43 -3.52
C CYS A 63 0.30 7.12 -2.36
N ARG A 64 0.59 8.41 -2.15
CA ARG A 64 0.03 9.20 -1.05
C ARG A 64 -0.66 10.43 -1.59
N HIS A 65 -1.88 10.66 -1.11
CA HIS A 65 -2.68 11.84 -1.41
C HIS A 65 -2.74 12.81 -0.23
N TYR A 66 -2.45 12.30 0.98
CA TYR A 66 -2.49 13.05 2.22
C TYR A 66 -1.27 12.75 3.11
N LEU A 67 -0.88 13.73 3.91
CA LEU A 67 0.23 13.60 4.85
C LEU A 67 -0.21 12.86 6.11
N SER A 68 0.03 11.56 6.13
CA SER A 68 -0.41 10.65 7.19
C SER A 68 0.62 9.55 7.51
N GLY A 69 0.38 8.77 8.53
CA GLY A 69 1.12 7.55 8.86
C GLY A 69 2.63 7.76 8.97
N SER A 70 3.41 6.97 8.22
CA SER A 70 4.87 7.05 8.23
C SER A 70 5.39 8.32 7.58
N ALA A 71 4.72 8.84 6.54
CA ALA A 71 5.10 10.10 5.90
C ALA A 71 4.99 11.29 6.86
N TRP A 72 3.91 11.36 7.64
CA TRP A 72 3.77 12.39 8.68
C TRP A 72 4.91 12.33 9.72
N ARG A 73 5.23 11.14 10.22
CA ARG A 73 6.34 10.98 11.18
C ARG A 73 7.69 11.37 10.60
N ARG A 74 7.93 11.09 9.32
CA ARG A 74 9.15 11.50 8.59
C ARG A 74 9.20 13.00 8.36
N PHE A 75 8.06 13.61 8.02
CA PHE A 75 7.93 15.06 7.90
C PHE A 75 8.26 15.77 9.22
N GLN A 76 7.71 15.31 10.34
CA GLN A 76 8.01 15.84 11.66
C GLN A 76 9.50 15.74 12.06
N ARG A 77 10.20 14.73 11.53
CA ARG A 77 11.65 14.56 11.75
C ARG A 77 12.51 15.31 10.73
N GLY A 78 11.91 16.01 9.78
CA GLY A 78 12.62 16.71 8.70
C GLY A 78 13.23 15.79 7.63
N GLU A 79 12.81 14.54 7.56
CA GLU A 79 13.23 13.57 6.53
C GLU A 79 12.48 13.76 5.20
N LEU A 80 11.31 14.38 5.26
CA LEU A 80 10.53 14.86 4.11
C LEU A 80 10.35 16.37 4.23
N THR A 81 10.54 17.09 3.13
CA THR A 81 10.42 18.55 3.14
C THR A 81 9.06 19.01 2.62
N PRO A 82 8.60 20.20 3.02
CA PRO A 82 7.38 20.81 2.50
C PRO A 82 7.36 20.89 0.97
N GLU A 83 8.48 21.21 0.35
CA GLU A 83 8.62 21.34 -1.11
C GLU A 83 8.46 20.01 -1.83
N GLN A 84 8.97 18.91 -1.25
CA GLN A 84 8.80 17.57 -1.81
C GLN A 84 7.34 17.12 -1.83
N LEU A 85 6.57 17.55 -0.83
CA LEU A 85 5.18 17.15 -0.63
C LEU A 85 4.17 18.16 -1.20
N GLY A 86 4.62 19.37 -1.57
CA GLY A 86 3.75 20.45 -2.01
C GLY A 86 2.77 20.90 -0.91
N VAL A 87 3.24 20.98 0.34
CA VAL A 87 2.45 21.41 1.50
C VAL A 87 3.09 22.62 2.20
N PRO A 88 2.32 23.42 2.96
CA PRO A 88 2.90 24.44 3.84
C PRO A 88 3.82 23.85 4.91
N ALA A 89 4.85 24.59 5.33
CA ALA A 89 5.78 24.12 6.35
C ALA A 89 5.14 23.92 7.74
N ASP A 90 4.05 24.63 8.01
CA ASP A 90 3.24 24.57 9.23
C ASP A 90 1.98 23.72 9.09
N CYS A 91 1.92 22.85 8.06
CA CYS A 91 0.77 21.97 7.86
C CYS A 91 0.64 20.96 9.00
N GLU A 92 -0.59 20.50 9.20
CA GLU A 92 -0.95 19.52 10.21
C GLU A 92 -1.12 18.10 9.63
N TYR A 93 -1.27 17.12 10.51
CA TYR A 93 -1.64 15.76 10.14
C TYR A 93 -2.91 15.79 9.28
N GLY A 94 -2.91 15.02 8.21
CA GLY A 94 -4.04 14.99 7.28
C GLY A 94 -4.02 16.05 6.19
N ALA A 95 -2.98 16.88 6.10
CA ALA A 95 -2.85 17.84 5.02
C ALA A 95 -2.89 17.14 3.65
N LYS A 96 -3.74 17.65 2.73
CA LYS A 96 -3.80 17.16 1.37
C LYS A 96 -2.56 17.60 0.61
N LEU A 97 -1.91 16.67 -0.10
CA LEU A 97 -0.75 16.95 -0.93
C LEU A 97 -1.19 17.68 -2.22
N GLU A 98 -0.35 18.57 -2.74
CA GLU A 98 -0.63 19.27 -4.01
C GLU A 98 -0.77 18.28 -5.18
N LYS A 99 0.06 17.24 -5.16
CA LYS A 99 0.05 16.13 -6.14
C LYS A 99 0.27 14.82 -5.41
N PRO A 100 -0.22 13.69 -5.96
CA PRO A 100 0.10 12.39 -5.43
C PRO A 100 1.62 12.20 -5.32
N PHE A 101 2.08 11.73 -4.17
CA PHE A 101 3.48 11.49 -3.87
C PHE A 101 3.76 9.99 -3.87
N VAL A 102 4.54 9.52 -4.85
CA VAL A 102 4.91 8.11 -4.97
C VAL A 102 6.24 7.86 -4.27
N GLU A 103 6.22 6.97 -3.31
CA GLU A 103 7.40 6.45 -2.60
C GLU A 103 7.63 4.99 -2.94
N VAL A 104 8.89 4.56 -2.81
CA VAL A 104 9.28 3.16 -3.01
C VAL A 104 9.96 2.64 -1.76
N THR A 105 9.63 1.40 -1.39
CA THR A 105 10.28 0.69 -0.28
C THR A 105 10.84 -0.64 -0.74
N THR A 106 11.83 -1.14 0.01
CA THR A 106 12.30 -2.51 -0.10
C THR A 106 11.22 -3.48 0.37
N LYS A 107 11.24 -4.73 -0.13
CA LYS A 107 10.23 -5.75 0.21
C LYS A 107 10.78 -6.87 1.11
N PHE A 108 12.01 -7.29 0.91
CA PHE A 108 12.55 -8.50 1.53
C PHE A 108 13.61 -8.24 2.59
N GLU A 109 13.77 -7.01 3.02
CA GLU A 109 14.60 -6.66 4.17
C GLU A 109 13.86 -6.94 5.49
N ALA A 110 14.57 -6.89 6.61
CA ALA A 110 13.96 -7.07 7.94
C ALA A 110 12.89 -6.01 8.26
N TYR A 111 13.02 -4.84 7.66
CA TYR A 111 12.05 -3.74 7.68
C TYR A 111 11.95 -3.10 6.30
N ASP A 112 10.76 -2.74 5.88
CA ASP A 112 10.53 -1.98 4.66
C ASP A 112 11.15 -0.59 4.82
N ARG A 113 12.15 -0.31 3.99
CA ARG A 113 12.95 0.90 4.04
C ARG A 113 12.66 1.75 2.80
N ASN A 114 12.35 3.03 2.98
CA ASN A 114 12.25 3.96 1.87
C ASN A 114 13.59 4.09 1.14
N ILE A 115 13.54 4.02 -0.17
CA ILE A 115 14.71 4.08 -1.05
C ILE A 115 14.48 5.09 -2.17
N ASP A 116 15.55 5.58 -2.75
CA ASP A 116 15.48 6.43 -3.93
C ASP A 116 15.41 5.60 -5.23
N ARG A 117 15.20 6.30 -6.36
CA ARG A 117 15.11 5.67 -7.68
C ARG A 117 16.36 4.86 -8.03
N ALA A 118 17.54 5.38 -7.75
CA ALA A 118 18.80 4.73 -8.13
C ALA A 118 18.95 3.39 -7.41
N GLU A 119 18.69 3.37 -6.10
CA GLU A 119 18.72 2.16 -5.29
C GLU A 119 17.59 1.18 -5.69
N ALA A 120 16.40 1.68 -6.00
CA ALA A 120 15.30 0.84 -6.50
C ALA A 120 15.66 0.11 -7.79
N LEU A 121 16.30 0.78 -8.74
CA LEU A 121 16.79 0.18 -9.99
C LEU A 121 17.89 -0.85 -9.73
N GLU A 122 18.80 -0.57 -8.80
CA GLU A 122 19.87 -1.50 -8.42
C GLU A 122 19.32 -2.78 -7.77
N ILE A 123 18.42 -2.64 -6.80
CA ILE A 123 17.82 -3.79 -6.09
C ILE A 123 16.97 -4.64 -7.03
N SER A 124 16.16 -4.02 -7.87
CA SER A 124 15.21 -4.75 -8.73
C SER A 124 15.79 -5.18 -10.08
N ASN A 125 16.92 -4.61 -10.49
CA ASN A 125 17.50 -4.80 -11.81
C ASN A 125 16.49 -4.58 -12.95
N ILE A 126 15.54 -3.65 -12.81
CA ILE A 126 14.64 -3.20 -13.87
C ILE A 126 15.25 -2.01 -14.62
N THR A 127 14.70 -1.69 -15.80
CA THR A 127 15.14 -0.51 -16.56
C THR A 127 14.46 0.77 -16.07
N ASP A 128 14.99 1.93 -16.46
CA ASP A 128 14.35 3.21 -16.19
C ASP A 128 12.94 3.29 -16.80
N GLU A 129 12.75 2.75 -18.01
CA GLU A 129 11.45 2.72 -18.68
C GLU A 129 10.45 1.80 -17.99
N GLU A 130 10.91 0.67 -17.45
CA GLU A 130 10.08 -0.23 -16.65
C GLU A 130 9.67 0.44 -15.34
N TYR A 131 10.59 1.11 -14.64
CA TYR A 131 10.29 1.89 -13.45
C TYR A 131 9.27 3.00 -13.72
N ASP A 132 9.47 3.80 -14.76
CA ASP A 132 8.56 4.88 -15.14
C ASP A 132 7.17 4.36 -15.53
N SER A 133 7.13 3.20 -16.19
CA SER A 133 5.87 2.51 -16.50
C SER A 133 5.13 2.07 -15.24
N ILE A 134 5.84 1.56 -14.22
CA ILE A 134 5.25 1.21 -12.93
C ILE A 134 4.72 2.45 -12.23
N VAL A 135 5.50 3.53 -12.13
CA VAL A 135 5.05 4.78 -11.48
C VAL A 135 3.81 5.34 -12.20
N THR A 136 3.79 5.30 -13.53
CA THR A 136 2.63 5.71 -14.30
C THR A 136 1.40 4.85 -14.01
N ALA A 137 1.58 3.53 -13.90
CA ALA A 137 0.50 2.62 -13.54
C ALA A 137 -0.01 2.89 -12.11
N VAL A 138 0.88 3.11 -11.14
CA VAL A 138 0.51 3.47 -9.76
C VAL A 138 -0.40 4.67 -9.73
N LEU A 139 -0.02 5.78 -10.37
CA LEU A 139 -0.81 7.01 -10.39
C LEU A 139 -2.21 6.80 -11.01
N LYS A 140 -2.29 6.08 -12.12
CA LYS A 140 -3.58 5.78 -12.77
C LYS A 140 -4.46 4.84 -11.96
N ILE A 141 -3.88 3.86 -11.28
CA ILE A 141 -4.61 2.96 -10.38
C ILE A 141 -5.19 3.77 -9.22
N ASP A 142 -4.42 4.68 -8.64
CA ASP A 142 -4.90 5.53 -7.56
C ASP A 142 -6.02 6.48 -8.01
N GLU A 143 -5.97 7.03 -9.24
CA GLU A 143 -7.09 7.79 -9.81
C GLU A 143 -8.38 6.97 -9.89
N ILE A 144 -8.29 5.69 -10.27
CA ILE A 144 -9.43 4.77 -10.28
C ILE A 144 -9.97 4.59 -8.85
N ILE A 145 -9.08 4.28 -7.90
CA ILE A 145 -9.47 4.05 -6.50
C ILE A 145 -10.12 5.30 -5.90
N GLU A 146 -9.49 6.49 -6.04
CA GLU A 146 -10.06 7.76 -5.53
C GLU A 146 -11.45 8.04 -6.12
N ARG A 147 -11.62 7.82 -7.43
CA ARG A 147 -12.91 8.04 -8.12
C ARG A 147 -14.01 7.12 -7.59
N GLU A 148 -13.70 5.85 -7.37
CA GLU A 148 -14.67 4.86 -6.87
C GLU A 148 -14.97 5.11 -5.37
N ALA A 149 -13.94 5.35 -4.57
CA ALA A 149 -14.07 5.65 -3.14
C ALA A 149 -14.94 6.89 -2.87
N ALA A 150 -14.74 7.94 -3.65
CA ALA A 150 -15.51 9.19 -3.52
C ALA A 150 -17.03 9.00 -3.69
N LYS A 151 -17.46 8.04 -4.51
CA LYS A 151 -18.89 7.71 -4.69
C LYS A 151 -19.55 7.21 -3.40
N ASN A 152 -18.74 6.61 -2.51
CA ASN A 152 -19.18 6.03 -1.24
C ASN A 152 -18.81 6.90 -0.03
N GLY A 153 -18.46 8.18 -0.24
CA GLY A 153 -18.11 9.09 0.84
C GLY A 153 -16.77 8.78 1.53
N LEU A 154 -15.88 8.10 0.82
CA LEU A 154 -14.56 7.70 1.33
C LEU A 154 -13.46 8.53 0.70
N ILE A 155 -12.41 8.79 1.47
CA ILE A 155 -11.15 9.37 1.01
C ILE A 155 -10.08 8.28 0.98
N HIS A 156 -9.48 8.04 -0.18
CA HIS A 156 -8.28 7.24 -0.31
C HIS A 156 -7.07 8.08 0.11
N VAL A 157 -6.46 7.74 1.22
CA VAL A 157 -5.38 8.53 1.86
C VAL A 157 -4.02 8.17 1.31
N ASP A 158 -3.72 6.90 1.31
CA ASP A 158 -2.56 6.26 0.67
C ASP A 158 -2.84 4.77 0.46
N GLY A 159 -2.05 4.17 -0.41
CA GLY A 159 -2.14 2.73 -0.65
C GLY A 159 -0.87 2.18 -1.30
N LYS A 160 -0.63 0.89 -1.05
CA LYS A 160 0.52 0.15 -1.53
C LYS A 160 0.14 -0.69 -2.76
N LYS A 161 1.03 -0.75 -3.74
CA LYS A 161 0.90 -1.60 -4.93
C LYS A 161 2.18 -2.36 -5.19
N GLU A 162 2.03 -3.57 -5.66
CA GLU A 162 3.12 -4.47 -6.01
C GLU A 162 3.01 -4.92 -7.46
N PHE A 163 4.13 -5.11 -8.11
CA PHE A 163 4.17 -5.37 -9.54
C PHE A 163 5.07 -6.55 -9.89
N ALA A 164 4.79 -7.11 -11.05
CA ALA A 164 5.63 -8.07 -11.75
C ALA A 164 5.85 -7.60 -13.18
N LEU A 165 6.82 -8.19 -13.85
CA LEU A 165 7.04 -8.02 -15.29
C LEU A 165 6.55 -9.27 -16.02
N GLY A 166 5.48 -9.11 -16.78
CA GLY A 166 4.85 -10.17 -17.57
C GLY A 166 5.42 -10.29 -19.00
N PRO A 167 4.61 -10.74 -19.96
CA PRO A 167 5.06 -10.95 -21.34
C PRO A 167 5.62 -9.67 -21.99
N GLY A 168 6.80 -9.78 -22.58
CA GLY A 168 7.54 -8.65 -23.14
C GLY A 168 7.98 -7.65 -22.07
N ARG A 169 8.12 -8.11 -20.83
CA ARG A 169 8.46 -7.32 -19.63
C ARG A 169 7.51 -6.13 -19.38
N LYS A 170 6.26 -6.28 -19.82
CA LYS A 170 5.23 -5.29 -19.51
C LYS A 170 4.82 -5.37 -18.05
N VAL A 171 4.44 -4.23 -17.49
CA VAL A 171 3.98 -4.10 -16.10
C VAL A 171 2.71 -4.92 -15.89
N VAL A 172 2.72 -5.71 -14.83
CA VAL A 172 1.59 -6.52 -14.35
C VAL A 172 1.39 -6.22 -12.87
N LEU A 173 0.19 -5.78 -12.50
CA LEU A 173 -0.20 -5.56 -11.12
C LEU A 173 -0.45 -6.90 -10.43
N VAL A 174 0.17 -7.08 -9.27
CA VAL A 174 0.05 -8.31 -8.47
C VAL A 174 -0.44 -7.97 -7.06
N ASP A 175 -0.57 -9.01 -6.23
CA ASP A 175 -1.02 -8.90 -4.84
C ASP A 175 -2.42 -8.27 -4.68
N THR A 176 -2.81 -7.92 -3.47
CA THR A 176 -4.04 -7.20 -3.15
C THR A 176 -3.78 -5.70 -3.01
N PHE A 177 -4.78 -4.88 -3.32
CA PHE A 177 -4.72 -3.43 -3.18
C PHE A 177 -6.15 -2.86 -3.14
N GLY A 178 -6.31 -1.62 -2.73
CA GLY A 178 -7.62 -0.98 -2.62
C GLY A 178 -8.47 -1.60 -1.51
N THR A 179 -7.85 -2.13 -0.48
CA THR A 179 -8.50 -2.83 0.63
C THR A 179 -8.14 -2.18 1.95
N LEU A 180 -8.90 -2.51 3.01
CA LEU A 180 -8.63 -1.99 4.36
C LEU A 180 -7.29 -2.46 4.94
N ASP A 181 -6.70 -3.53 4.39
CA ASP A 181 -5.41 -4.06 4.82
C ASP A 181 -4.23 -3.35 4.17
N GLU A 182 -4.36 -2.98 2.90
CA GLU A 182 -3.24 -2.43 2.12
C GLU A 182 -3.29 -0.91 2.05
N ASP A 183 -4.50 -0.34 2.07
CA ASP A 183 -4.73 1.09 1.87
C ASP A 183 -5.28 1.75 3.14
N ARG A 184 -5.10 3.05 3.26
CA ARG A 184 -5.67 3.87 4.33
C ARG A 184 -6.83 4.67 3.79
N TRP A 185 -7.91 4.69 4.57
CA TRP A 185 -9.16 5.34 4.21
C TRP A 185 -9.64 6.25 5.32
N TRP A 186 -10.24 7.39 4.94
CA TRP A 186 -10.93 8.27 5.88
C TRP A 186 -12.38 8.49 5.44
N ASP A 187 -13.23 8.78 6.42
CA ASP A 187 -14.57 9.27 6.19
C ASP A 187 -14.53 10.69 5.65
N ALA A 188 -15.18 10.93 4.50
CA ALA A 188 -15.12 12.22 3.80
C ALA A 188 -15.88 13.32 4.55
N GLU A 189 -17.00 13.01 5.22
CA GLU A 189 -17.78 13.97 5.99
C GLU A 189 -17.02 14.38 7.26
N ALA A 190 -16.43 13.43 7.98
CA ALA A 190 -15.59 13.71 9.13
C ALA A 190 -14.38 14.57 8.75
N TYR A 191 -13.71 14.23 7.64
CA TYR A 191 -12.58 15.01 7.15
C TYR A 191 -12.96 16.45 6.80
N ALA A 192 -14.12 16.66 6.18
CA ALA A 192 -14.64 18.00 5.89
C ALA A 192 -14.92 18.82 7.18
N ASN A 193 -15.14 18.15 8.30
CA ASN A 193 -15.30 18.75 9.62
C ASN A 193 -13.99 18.87 10.41
N GLY A 194 -12.83 18.51 9.79
CA GLY A 194 -11.51 18.60 10.38
C GLY A 194 -11.06 17.37 11.19
N GLU A 195 -11.74 16.24 11.02
CA GLU A 195 -11.44 15.00 11.73
C GLU A 195 -10.94 13.91 10.75
N CYS A 196 -9.76 13.32 11.02
CA CYS A 196 -9.23 12.18 10.28
C CYS A 196 -9.66 10.88 10.96
N ILE A 197 -10.85 10.37 10.63
CA ILE A 197 -11.34 9.08 11.13
C ILE A 197 -10.78 7.95 10.28
N GLU A 198 -9.92 7.13 10.87
CA GLU A 198 -9.27 6.00 10.20
C GLU A 198 -10.23 4.82 10.02
N LEU A 199 -10.39 4.39 8.78
CA LEU A 199 -11.24 3.26 8.38
C LEU A 199 -10.38 2.12 7.78
N SER A 200 -9.33 1.69 8.50
CA SER A 200 -8.36 0.71 8.00
C SER A 200 -7.73 -0.11 9.13
N LYS A 201 -6.79 -0.99 8.78
CA LYS A 201 -5.97 -1.74 9.76
C LYS A 201 -5.23 -0.86 10.79
N GLU A 202 -5.14 0.44 10.56
CA GLU A 202 -4.59 1.39 11.54
C GLU A 202 -5.34 1.35 12.88
N PHE A 203 -6.61 0.99 12.88
CA PHE A 203 -7.39 0.80 14.11
C PHE A 203 -6.76 -0.25 15.03
N VAL A 204 -6.46 -1.43 14.48
CA VAL A 204 -5.78 -2.51 15.21
C VAL A 204 -4.33 -2.14 15.55
N ARG A 205 -3.62 -1.52 14.61
CA ARG A 205 -2.24 -1.06 14.82
C ARG A 205 -2.17 -0.04 15.97
N THR A 206 -3.08 0.90 16.03
CA THR A 206 -3.17 1.90 17.10
C THR A 206 -3.39 1.24 18.45
N HIS A 207 -4.19 0.16 18.54
CA HIS A 207 -4.32 -0.62 19.76
C HIS A 207 -2.96 -1.15 20.24
N TYR A 208 -2.18 -1.80 19.36
CA TYR A 208 -0.87 -2.34 19.72
C TYR A 208 0.19 -1.26 20.00
N ILE A 209 0.10 -0.09 19.40
CA ILE A 209 0.91 1.08 19.77
C ILE A 209 0.59 1.52 21.20
N ASN A 210 -0.68 1.72 21.51
CA ASN A 210 -1.14 2.22 22.81
C ASN A 210 -0.88 1.24 23.95
N THR A 211 -0.87 -0.05 23.67
CA THR A 211 -0.54 -1.10 24.66
C THR A 211 0.97 -1.35 24.81
N GLY A 212 1.81 -0.69 24.01
CA GLY A 212 3.27 -0.80 24.08
C GLY A 212 3.88 -1.97 23.28
N HIS A 213 3.09 -2.90 22.80
CA HIS A 213 3.58 -4.07 22.08
C HIS A 213 4.46 -3.73 20.87
N GLN A 214 4.14 -2.66 20.14
CA GLN A 214 4.96 -2.24 19.00
C GLN A 214 6.36 -1.76 19.42
N ALA A 215 6.47 -1.11 20.57
CA ALA A 215 7.76 -0.70 21.13
C ALA A 215 8.59 -1.91 21.57
N ASP A 216 7.95 -2.89 22.21
CA ASP A 216 8.60 -4.14 22.63
C ASP A 216 9.10 -4.95 21.42
N LEU A 217 8.29 -5.06 20.36
CA LEU A 217 8.66 -5.71 19.11
C LEU A 217 9.89 -5.04 18.47
N LYS A 218 9.87 -3.70 18.41
CA LYS A 218 11.00 -2.95 17.87
C LYS A 218 12.27 -3.19 18.71
N ALA A 219 12.17 -3.13 20.03
CA ALA A 219 13.30 -3.34 20.94
C ALA A 219 13.90 -4.75 20.78
N ALA A 220 13.06 -5.78 20.64
CA ALA A 220 13.50 -7.17 20.44
C ALA A 220 14.27 -7.31 19.12
N ARG A 221 13.74 -6.76 18.03
CA ARG A 221 14.39 -6.80 16.71
C ARG A 221 15.70 -6.01 16.67
N ASP A 222 15.75 -4.83 17.27
CA ASP A 222 16.97 -4.02 17.39
C ASP A 222 18.04 -4.75 18.21
N ALA A 223 17.63 -5.57 19.18
CA ALA A 223 18.52 -6.41 20.00
C ALA A 223 18.90 -7.76 19.35
N GLY A 224 18.29 -8.12 18.21
CA GLY A 224 18.47 -9.42 17.56
C GLY A 224 17.95 -10.60 18.37
N THR A 225 16.93 -10.39 19.21
CA THR A 225 16.22 -11.41 19.97
C THR A 225 14.93 -11.84 19.28
N ASP A 226 14.32 -12.94 19.76
CA ASP A 226 13.04 -13.40 19.24
C ASP A 226 11.95 -12.34 19.41
N ASP A 227 11.04 -12.22 18.43
CA ASP A 227 9.88 -11.35 18.50
C ASP A 227 9.00 -11.73 19.70
N PRO A 228 8.51 -10.76 20.50
CA PRO A 228 7.61 -11.04 21.59
C PRO A 228 6.29 -11.62 21.05
N PRO A 229 5.61 -12.51 21.80
CA PRO A 229 4.33 -13.06 21.38
C PRO A 229 3.31 -11.94 21.21
N ILE A 230 2.51 -12.00 20.14
CA ILE A 230 1.45 -11.02 19.87
C ILE A 230 0.35 -11.21 20.92
N PRO A 231 0.02 -10.19 21.75
CA PRO A 231 -1.08 -10.28 22.70
C PRO A 231 -2.43 -10.48 21.99
N ALA A 232 -3.32 -11.27 22.59
CA ALA A 232 -4.67 -11.43 22.07
C ALA A 232 -5.40 -10.07 22.07
N LEU A 233 -6.12 -9.76 21.00
CA LEU A 233 -6.98 -8.57 20.95
C LEU A 233 -8.16 -8.73 21.92
N PRO A 234 -8.56 -7.66 22.62
CA PRO A 234 -9.83 -7.63 23.35
C PRO A 234 -11.00 -7.89 22.40
N GLN A 235 -12.05 -8.57 22.91
CA GLN A 235 -13.22 -8.90 22.08
C GLN A 235 -13.87 -7.63 21.48
N SER A 236 -13.90 -6.52 22.21
CA SER A 236 -14.42 -5.25 21.70
C SER A 236 -13.67 -4.76 20.46
N VAL A 237 -12.33 -4.86 20.45
CA VAL A 237 -11.50 -4.46 19.28
C VAL A 237 -11.77 -5.39 18.09
N ILE A 238 -11.96 -6.68 18.35
CA ILE A 238 -12.33 -7.65 17.30
C ILE A 238 -13.69 -7.30 16.70
N ASP A 239 -14.69 -7.06 17.54
CA ASP A 239 -16.06 -6.77 17.13
C ASP A 239 -16.13 -5.44 16.35
N GLU A 240 -15.45 -4.40 16.83
CA GLU A 240 -15.36 -3.10 16.13
C GLU A 240 -14.65 -3.21 14.79
N THR A 241 -13.54 -3.97 14.73
CA THR A 241 -12.83 -4.22 13.47
C THR A 241 -13.72 -4.97 12.48
N ALA A 242 -14.40 -6.03 12.93
CA ALA A 242 -15.31 -6.79 12.09
C ALA A 242 -16.48 -5.95 11.56
N ALA A 243 -17.06 -5.10 12.42
CA ALA A 243 -18.12 -4.18 12.03
C ALA A 243 -17.63 -3.15 10.98
N LEU A 244 -16.42 -2.60 11.17
CA LEU A 244 -15.80 -1.69 10.21
C LEU A 244 -15.63 -2.36 8.84
N TYR A 245 -15.06 -3.56 8.79
CA TYR A 245 -14.87 -4.29 7.53
C TYR A 245 -16.21 -4.62 6.86
N ALA A 246 -17.24 -4.99 7.62
CA ALA A 246 -18.57 -5.25 7.09
C ALA A 246 -19.20 -3.98 6.48
N SER A 247 -19.11 -2.83 7.17
CA SER A 247 -19.68 -1.57 6.69
C SER A 247 -19.02 -1.04 5.42
N MET A 248 -17.74 -1.35 5.20
CA MET A 248 -17.01 -0.94 4.00
C MET A 248 -17.30 -1.85 2.78
N TYR A 249 -17.93 -3.01 3.02
CA TYR A 249 -18.33 -3.93 1.95
C TYR A 249 -19.71 -3.59 1.39
N GLU A 250 -20.63 -3.05 2.19
CA GLU A 250 -21.99 -2.63 1.79
C GLU A 250 -21.99 -1.35 0.96
#